data_8475a0804f71af33b52f4e817755139e
#
_entry.id   8475a0804f71af33b52f4e817755139e
#
_cell.length_a   1.000
_cell.length_b   1.000
_cell.length_c   1.000
_cell.angle_alpha   90.00
_cell.angle_beta   90.00
_cell.angle_gamma   90.00
#
_symmetry.space_group_name_H-M   'P 1'
#
loop_
_entity.id
_entity.type
_entity.pdbx_description
1 polymer ?
#
loop_
_entity_poly.entity_id
_entity_poly.type
_entity_poly.pdbx_seq_one_letter_code
_entity_poly.pdbx_strand_id
1 'polypeptide(L)'
;MLLLLAAGMLFSSLLTLILRRNRESLLLAALCLSLTIYLVGIMLLISKQGGISGDVENFLFFSRSVRRWFQYRVVTFNQLGLIINVGRHLFPMFLLLMTERYTMIPFIRKRPALAARLTAALPVLTMALYVPQVYSPLVDLIPGWRAVLFYLSYGWIIVYLLISLFLLVYELFSITMPFFRRQFLMLVICLASLSVLYFVYCGQDPGQVYSFYSYDYLGVRGTGYMLLMPGLGGYIVLVVINVLGGLLGIGMLLRYTEDTISSNEDDPGLERKFDVARTGASVFVHGIKNQLLANRVLYKRIRAELDKPE
;
A
#
# COMPACT_ATOMS: atom_id res chain seq x y z
N MET A 1 22.56 2.46 -0.98
CA MET A 1 21.48 2.69 -1.98
C MET A 1 20.09 2.58 -1.37
N LEU A 2 19.81 1.56 -0.53
CA LEU A 2 18.49 1.38 0.07
C LEU A 2 18.05 2.58 0.93
N LEU A 3 18.96 3.18 1.69
CA LEU A 3 18.68 4.39 2.47
C LEU A 3 18.27 5.58 1.59
N LEU A 4 18.98 5.78 0.48
CA LEU A 4 18.66 6.84 -0.48
C LEU A 4 17.29 6.60 -1.13
N LEU A 5 16.98 5.35 -1.47
CA LEU A 5 15.67 4.96 -1.96
C LEU A 5 14.57 5.34 -0.95
N ALA A 6 14.72 4.91 0.31
CA ALA A 6 13.75 5.20 1.36
C ALA A 6 13.57 6.72 1.57
N ALA A 7 14.67 7.47 1.62
CA ALA A 7 14.63 8.93 1.74
C ALA A 7 13.96 9.58 0.52
N GLY A 8 14.26 9.13 -0.69
CA GLY A 8 13.66 9.62 -1.92
C GLY A 8 12.16 9.37 -1.98
N MET A 9 11.72 8.17 -1.57
CA MET A 9 10.29 7.82 -1.50
C MET A 9 9.55 8.66 -0.44
N LEU A 10 10.16 8.86 0.72
CA LEU A 10 9.59 9.71 1.76
C LEU A 10 9.49 11.16 1.27
N PHE A 11 10.57 11.70 0.68
CA PHE A 11 10.56 13.06 0.15
C PHE A 11 9.50 13.25 -0.92
N SER A 12 9.39 12.34 -1.87
CA SER A 12 8.41 12.41 -2.95
C SER A 12 6.97 12.29 -2.43
N SER A 13 6.74 11.43 -1.43
CA SER A 13 5.41 11.29 -0.82
C SER A 13 5.00 12.52 0.01
N LEU A 14 5.95 13.15 0.72
CA LEU A 14 5.73 14.41 1.42
C LEU A 14 5.48 15.57 0.44
N LEU A 15 6.22 15.62 -0.66
CA LEU A 15 6.00 16.61 -1.71
C LEU A 15 4.58 16.48 -2.30
N THR A 16 4.15 15.24 -2.60
CA THR A 16 2.78 15.00 -3.07
C THR A 16 1.72 15.37 -2.03
N LEU A 17 2.01 15.19 -0.73
CA LEU A 17 1.12 15.61 0.35
C LEU A 17 1.00 17.13 0.45
N ILE A 18 2.10 17.86 0.26
CA ILE A 18 2.11 19.33 0.28
C ILE A 18 1.35 19.90 -0.92
N LEU A 19 1.56 19.32 -2.10
CA LEU A 19 0.91 19.74 -3.35
C LEU A 19 -0.58 19.37 -3.37
N ARG A 20 -0.91 18.24 -2.76
CA ARG A 20 -2.26 17.67 -2.75
C ARG A 20 -2.71 17.35 -1.34
N ARG A 21 -3.34 18.23 -0.65
CA ARG A 21 -3.86 18.03 0.72
C ARG A 21 -5.06 17.05 0.78
N ASN A 22 -4.97 15.92 0.07
CA ASN A 22 -5.99 14.87 0.00
C ASN A 22 -5.74 13.78 1.04
N ARG A 23 -6.80 13.04 1.42
CA ARG A 23 -6.68 11.86 2.29
C ARG A 23 -5.83 10.75 1.68
N GLU A 24 -5.84 10.61 0.36
CA GLU A 24 -5.04 9.61 -0.38
C GLU A 24 -3.55 9.91 -0.32
N SER A 25 -3.16 11.17 -0.53
CA SER A 25 -1.76 11.59 -0.40
C SER A 25 -1.27 11.48 1.05
N LEU A 26 -2.13 11.72 2.03
CA LEU A 26 -1.82 11.51 3.44
C LEU A 26 -1.58 10.02 3.76
N LEU A 27 -2.41 9.13 3.25
CA LEU A 27 -2.22 7.68 3.43
C LEU A 27 -0.94 7.19 2.74
N LEU A 28 -0.64 7.69 1.53
CA LEU A 28 0.61 7.39 0.83
C LEU A 28 1.83 7.89 1.61
N ALA A 29 1.78 9.10 2.14
CA ALA A 29 2.85 9.65 2.97
C ALA A 29 3.04 8.84 4.26
N ALA A 30 1.95 8.43 4.92
CA ALA A 30 1.99 7.57 6.10
C ALA A 30 2.55 6.18 5.77
N LEU A 31 2.19 5.62 4.61
CA LEU A 31 2.73 4.36 4.11
C LEU A 31 4.25 4.45 3.89
N CYS A 32 4.72 5.47 3.16
CA CYS A 32 6.14 5.69 2.90
C CYS A 32 6.91 6.00 4.19
N LEU A 33 6.31 6.75 5.12
CA LEU A 33 6.91 7.04 6.43
C LEU A 33 7.07 5.76 7.26
N SER A 34 6.05 4.93 7.35
CA SER A 34 6.11 3.68 8.09
C SER A 34 7.15 2.71 7.51
N LEU A 35 7.25 2.63 6.18
CA LEU A 35 8.29 1.84 5.50
C LEU A 35 9.69 2.41 5.78
N THR A 36 9.86 3.73 5.74
CA THR A 36 11.15 4.37 6.02
C THR A 36 11.59 4.12 7.47
N ILE A 37 10.67 4.28 8.43
CA ILE A 37 10.95 3.97 9.85
C ILE A 37 11.39 2.51 9.99
N TYR A 38 10.69 1.60 9.32
CA TYR A 38 11.03 0.18 9.35
C TYR A 38 12.42 -0.10 8.77
N LEU A 39 12.71 0.42 7.57
CA LEU A 39 14.01 0.24 6.92
C LEU A 39 15.17 0.85 7.72
N VAL A 40 14.97 2.02 8.31
CA VAL A 40 15.96 2.64 9.21
C VAL A 40 16.22 1.76 10.44
N GLY A 41 15.17 1.20 11.03
CA GLY A 41 15.30 0.24 12.13
C GLY A 41 16.11 -1.01 11.73
N ILE A 42 15.82 -1.59 10.58
CA ILE A 42 16.55 -2.73 10.03
C ILE A 42 18.02 -2.38 9.77
N MET A 43 18.29 -1.21 9.17
CA MET A 43 19.66 -0.78 8.91
C MET A 43 20.46 -0.52 10.20
N LEU A 44 19.82 0.05 11.23
CA LEU A 44 20.42 0.16 12.56
C LEU A 44 20.77 -1.22 13.15
N LEU A 45 19.87 -2.19 13.03
CA LEU A 45 20.10 -3.55 13.49
C LEU A 45 21.28 -4.18 12.76
N ILE A 46 21.28 -4.13 11.42
CA ILE A 46 22.36 -4.67 10.56
C ILE A 46 23.71 -4.04 10.91
N SER A 47 23.75 -2.71 11.10
CA SER A 47 25.00 -2.00 11.40
C SER A 47 25.59 -2.39 12.76
N LYS A 48 24.75 -2.75 13.73
CA LYS A 48 25.18 -3.18 15.08
C LYS A 48 25.54 -4.66 15.12
N GLN A 49 24.85 -5.48 14.38
CA GLN A 49 25.03 -6.93 14.37
C GLN A 49 26.24 -7.36 13.55
N GLY A 50 26.47 -6.74 12.40
CA GLY A 50 27.47 -7.18 11.42
C GLY A 50 27.08 -8.52 10.75
N GLY A 51 28.05 -9.20 10.18
CA GLY A 51 27.87 -10.56 9.63
C GLY A 51 27.32 -10.63 8.20
N ILE A 52 27.14 -9.51 7.52
CA ILE A 52 26.75 -9.42 6.11
C ILE A 52 28.00 -9.24 5.25
N SER A 53 27.98 -9.78 4.02
CA SER A 53 29.08 -9.58 3.08
C SER A 53 29.36 -8.09 2.84
N GLY A 54 30.64 -7.72 2.76
CA GLY A 54 31.05 -6.31 2.63
C GLY A 54 30.44 -5.61 1.41
N ASP A 55 30.17 -6.33 0.32
CA ASP A 55 29.56 -5.80 -0.89
C ASP A 55 28.09 -5.41 -0.67
N VAL A 56 27.31 -6.28 -0.03
CA VAL A 56 25.91 -6.00 0.31
C VAL A 56 25.83 -4.84 1.32
N GLU A 57 26.74 -4.82 2.28
CA GLU A 57 26.80 -3.78 3.31
C GLU A 57 27.10 -2.40 2.69
N ASN A 58 28.10 -2.30 1.82
CA ASN A 58 28.40 -1.07 1.08
C ASN A 58 27.21 -0.62 0.20
N PHE A 59 26.52 -1.57 -0.41
CA PHE A 59 25.31 -1.27 -1.20
C PHE A 59 24.18 -0.70 -0.34
N LEU A 60 23.90 -1.31 0.81
CA LEU A 60 22.84 -0.86 1.72
C LEU A 60 23.10 0.56 2.23
N PHE A 61 24.29 0.81 2.75
CA PHE A 61 24.63 2.08 3.43
C PHE A 61 25.14 3.18 2.50
N PHE A 62 25.38 2.91 1.22
CA PHE A 62 25.94 3.86 0.25
C PHE A 62 27.37 4.33 0.57
N SER A 63 27.72 4.52 1.85
CA SER A 63 29.03 5.01 2.29
C SER A 63 29.43 4.36 3.62
N ARG A 64 30.74 4.06 3.76
CA ARG A 64 31.32 3.58 5.03
C ARG A 64 31.14 4.58 6.17
N SER A 65 31.12 5.88 5.87
CA SER A 65 30.91 6.93 6.87
C SER A 65 29.48 6.89 7.42
N VAL A 66 28.48 6.70 6.56
CA VAL A 66 27.07 6.54 6.97
C VAL A 66 26.90 5.28 7.82
N ARG A 67 27.49 4.17 7.41
CA ARG A 67 27.48 2.94 8.21
C ARG A 67 28.04 3.17 9.61
N ARG A 68 29.25 3.77 9.72
CA ARG A 68 29.87 4.08 11.01
C ARG A 68 28.98 4.96 11.88
N TRP A 69 28.34 5.96 11.28
CA TRP A 69 27.38 6.82 11.99
C TRP A 69 26.23 6.03 12.59
N PHE A 70 25.63 5.07 11.85
CA PHE A 70 24.60 4.16 12.36
C PHE A 70 25.16 3.24 13.46
N GLN A 71 26.36 2.68 13.27
CA GLN A 71 26.98 1.76 14.20
C GLN A 71 27.29 2.38 15.56
N TYR A 72 27.80 3.61 15.56
CA TYR A 72 28.18 4.31 16.78
C TYR A 72 27.03 5.10 17.42
N ARG A 73 25.87 5.12 16.81
CA ARG A 73 24.72 5.78 17.42
C ARG A 73 24.28 5.04 18.68
N VAL A 74 24.18 5.78 19.79
CA VAL A 74 23.71 5.23 21.07
C VAL A 74 22.19 5.03 20.98
N VAL A 75 21.78 3.79 20.68
CA VAL A 75 20.39 3.35 20.65
C VAL A 75 20.33 2.03 21.39
N THR A 76 19.47 1.93 22.39
CA THR A 76 19.24 0.68 23.15
C THR A 76 18.45 -0.31 22.28
N PHE A 77 18.58 -1.62 22.56
CA PHE A 77 17.82 -2.64 21.85
C PHE A 77 16.30 -2.49 22.03
N ASN A 78 15.87 -1.99 23.19
CA ASN A 78 14.47 -1.69 23.43
C ASN A 78 13.96 -0.56 22.50
N GLN A 79 14.74 0.51 22.33
CA GLN A 79 14.41 1.58 21.40
C GLN A 79 14.43 1.10 19.94
N LEU A 80 15.43 0.29 19.59
CA LEU A 80 15.56 -0.28 18.26
C LEU A 80 14.40 -1.21 17.93
N GLY A 81 14.03 -2.09 18.85
CA GLY A 81 12.87 -2.95 18.70
C GLY A 81 11.54 -2.17 18.58
N LEU A 82 11.40 -1.05 19.31
CA LEU A 82 10.24 -0.16 19.15
C LEU A 82 10.18 0.48 17.76
N ILE A 83 11.30 0.95 17.22
CA ILE A 83 11.37 1.51 15.86
C ILE A 83 10.92 0.46 14.84
N ILE A 84 11.44 -0.76 14.95
CA ILE A 84 11.08 -1.88 14.09
C ILE A 84 9.60 -2.25 14.27
N ASN A 85 9.11 -2.30 15.50
CA ASN A 85 7.71 -2.59 15.84
C ASN A 85 6.75 -1.63 15.14
N VAL A 86 6.97 -0.33 15.29
CA VAL A 86 6.12 0.71 14.69
C VAL A 86 6.08 0.56 13.16
N GLY A 87 7.25 0.51 12.51
CA GLY A 87 7.30 0.39 11.05
C GLY A 87 6.70 -0.90 10.52
N ARG A 88 6.97 -2.04 11.20
CA ARG A 88 6.48 -3.37 10.82
C ARG A 88 4.95 -3.48 10.85
N HIS A 89 4.30 -2.92 11.85
CA HIS A 89 2.85 -3.05 12.00
C HIS A 89 2.06 -1.96 11.28
N LEU A 90 2.60 -0.75 11.15
CA LEU A 90 1.91 0.35 10.48
C LEU A 90 1.89 0.23 8.96
N PHE A 91 2.94 -0.33 8.34
CA PHE A 91 2.99 -0.45 6.88
C PHE A 91 1.82 -1.27 6.30
N PRO A 92 1.57 -2.53 6.70
CA PRO A 92 0.45 -3.30 6.16
C PRO A 92 -0.91 -2.70 6.50
N MET A 93 -1.04 -2.02 7.65
CA MET A 93 -2.24 -1.28 8.02
C MET A 93 -2.53 -0.16 7.03
N PHE A 94 -1.55 0.72 6.76
CA PHE A 94 -1.75 1.83 5.82
C PHE A 94 -1.91 1.35 4.38
N LEU A 95 -1.25 0.24 4.00
CA LEU A 95 -1.43 -0.36 2.68
C LEU A 95 -2.89 -0.81 2.48
N LEU A 96 -3.46 -1.54 3.45
CA LEU A 96 -4.84 -2.01 3.37
C LEU A 96 -5.83 -0.85 3.43
N LEU A 97 -5.62 0.15 4.32
CA LEU A 97 -6.43 1.36 4.39
C LEU A 97 -6.43 2.15 3.07
N MET A 98 -5.28 2.21 2.40
CA MET A 98 -5.16 2.85 1.09
C MET A 98 -5.93 2.06 0.03
N THR A 99 -5.83 0.75 0.05
CA THR A 99 -6.54 -0.15 -0.88
C THR A 99 -8.06 -0.06 -0.69
N GLU A 100 -8.54 0.00 0.56
CA GLU A 100 -9.97 0.19 0.89
C GLU A 100 -10.57 1.47 0.28
N ARG A 101 -9.74 2.50 0.06
CA ARG A 101 -10.18 3.75 -0.57
C ARG A 101 -10.50 3.60 -2.06
N TYR A 102 -9.77 2.72 -2.73
CA TYR A 102 -9.94 2.50 -4.16
C TYR A 102 -10.97 1.42 -4.49
N THR A 103 -11.31 0.56 -3.53
CA THR A 103 -12.23 -0.55 -3.78
C THR A 103 -13.69 -0.10 -3.90
N MET A 104 -14.38 -0.64 -4.89
CA MET A 104 -15.82 -0.45 -5.12
C MET A 104 -16.69 -1.49 -4.41
N ILE A 105 -16.11 -2.36 -3.58
CA ILE A 105 -16.86 -3.40 -2.85
C ILE A 105 -17.94 -2.75 -1.97
N PRO A 106 -19.23 -3.15 -2.13
CA PRO A 106 -20.37 -2.48 -1.49
C PRO A 106 -20.29 -2.45 0.04
N PHE A 107 -19.73 -3.49 0.65
CA PHE A 107 -19.57 -3.56 2.11
C PHE A 107 -18.63 -2.48 2.65
N ILE A 108 -17.46 -2.32 2.04
CA ILE A 108 -16.44 -1.33 2.45
C ILE A 108 -16.96 0.08 2.17
N ARG A 109 -17.58 0.28 1.00
CA ARG A 109 -18.11 1.58 0.57
C ARG A 109 -19.27 2.08 1.43
N LYS A 110 -20.15 1.17 1.89
CA LYS A 110 -21.30 1.54 2.74
C LYS A 110 -20.89 1.94 4.16
N ARG A 111 -19.82 1.37 4.70
CA ARG A 111 -19.37 1.60 6.09
C ARG A 111 -17.85 1.81 6.18
N PRO A 112 -17.29 2.87 5.56
CA PRO A 112 -15.85 3.06 5.48
C PRO A 112 -15.17 3.26 6.84
N ALA A 113 -15.85 3.90 7.80
CA ALA A 113 -15.31 4.08 9.14
C ALA A 113 -15.23 2.77 9.93
N LEU A 114 -16.15 1.84 9.71
CA LEU A 114 -16.14 0.54 10.35
C LEU A 114 -15.04 -0.34 9.74
N ALA A 115 -14.90 -0.37 8.42
CA ALA A 115 -13.82 -1.07 7.73
C ALA A 115 -12.45 -0.58 8.24
N ALA A 116 -12.22 0.74 8.25
CA ALA A 116 -10.97 1.31 8.72
C ALA A 116 -10.66 0.98 10.20
N ARG A 117 -11.68 0.95 11.09
CA ARG A 117 -11.49 0.55 12.48
C ARG A 117 -11.11 -0.93 12.61
N LEU A 118 -11.75 -1.80 11.85
CA LEU A 118 -11.43 -3.23 11.83
C LEU A 118 -10.00 -3.46 11.31
N THR A 119 -9.63 -2.78 10.24
CA THR A 119 -8.27 -2.84 9.67
C THR A 119 -7.22 -2.31 10.65
N ALA A 120 -7.50 -1.31 11.45
CA ALA A 120 -6.56 -0.77 12.42
C ALA A 120 -6.49 -1.57 13.72
N ALA A 121 -7.52 -2.30 14.10
CA ALA A 121 -7.63 -2.95 15.41
C ALA A 121 -6.51 -3.97 15.65
N LEU A 122 -6.26 -4.88 14.72
CA LEU A 122 -5.27 -5.95 14.88
C LEU A 122 -3.82 -5.43 14.86
N PRO A 123 -3.41 -4.53 13.93
CA PRO A 123 -2.09 -3.90 13.97
C PRO A 123 -1.82 -3.13 15.26
N VAL A 124 -2.79 -2.33 15.73
CA VAL A 124 -2.64 -1.54 16.97
C VAL A 124 -2.52 -2.45 18.18
N LEU A 125 -3.34 -3.51 18.27
CA LEU A 125 -3.25 -4.48 19.35
C LEU A 125 -1.88 -5.19 19.38
N THR A 126 -1.44 -5.70 18.24
CA THR A 126 -0.14 -6.39 18.15
C THR A 126 1.02 -5.44 18.41
N MET A 127 0.95 -4.20 17.91
CA MET A 127 1.95 -3.17 18.19
C MET A 127 2.05 -2.88 19.70
N ALA A 128 0.93 -2.82 20.42
CA ALA A 128 0.89 -2.62 21.87
C ALA A 128 1.50 -3.81 22.64
N LEU A 129 1.22 -5.04 22.17
CA LEU A 129 1.80 -6.27 22.78
C LEU A 129 3.33 -6.35 22.61
N TYR A 130 3.89 -5.75 21.56
CA TYR A 130 5.33 -5.68 21.31
C TYR A 130 6.02 -4.49 21.99
N VAL A 131 5.33 -3.67 22.77
CA VAL A 131 5.98 -2.64 23.59
C VAL A 131 6.84 -3.33 24.65
N PRO A 132 8.13 -2.97 24.85
CA PRO A 132 9.04 -3.70 25.74
C PRO A 132 8.51 -3.91 27.16
N GLN A 133 7.79 -2.91 27.70
CA GLN A 133 7.20 -2.97 29.04
C GLN A 133 6.07 -4.00 29.17
N VAL A 134 5.43 -4.37 28.08
CA VAL A 134 4.37 -5.38 28.00
C VAL A 134 4.95 -6.72 27.55
N TYR A 135 5.83 -6.68 26.55
CA TYR A 135 6.41 -7.87 25.93
C TYR A 135 7.24 -8.70 26.92
N SER A 136 8.19 -8.06 27.62
CA SER A 136 9.12 -8.78 28.51
C SER A 136 8.40 -9.55 29.63
N PRO A 137 7.51 -8.92 30.42
CA PRO A 137 6.78 -9.65 31.47
C PRO A 137 5.89 -10.77 30.90
N LEU A 138 5.34 -10.58 29.71
CA LEU A 138 4.43 -11.54 29.09
C LEU A 138 5.17 -12.81 28.62
N VAL A 139 6.37 -12.62 28.06
CA VAL A 139 7.25 -13.73 27.64
C VAL A 139 7.81 -14.49 28.86
N ASP A 140 8.12 -13.79 29.94
CA ASP A 140 8.63 -14.41 31.18
C ASP A 140 7.51 -15.19 31.89
N LEU A 141 6.26 -14.73 31.82
CA LEU A 141 5.14 -15.36 32.52
C LEU A 141 4.62 -16.63 31.78
N ILE A 142 4.59 -16.61 30.45
CA ILE A 142 3.99 -17.68 29.63
C ILE A 142 5.05 -18.32 28.74
N PRO A 143 5.49 -19.55 29.04
CA PRO A 143 6.43 -20.29 28.19
C PRO A 143 5.87 -20.45 26.76
N GLY A 144 6.70 -20.14 25.74
CA GLY A 144 6.31 -20.26 24.34
C GLY A 144 5.54 -19.06 23.78
N TRP A 145 5.16 -18.07 24.59
CA TRP A 145 4.42 -16.86 24.13
C TRP A 145 5.14 -16.10 23.03
N ARG A 146 6.47 -16.08 23.07
CA ARG A 146 7.32 -15.49 22.03
C ARG A 146 7.03 -16.09 20.66
N ALA A 147 6.94 -17.41 20.55
CA ALA A 147 6.66 -18.07 19.29
C ALA A 147 5.23 -17.78 18.81
N VAL A 148 4.26 -17.81 19.74
CA VAL A 148 2.86 -17.48 19.45
C VAL A 148 2.71 -16.07 18.88
N LEU A 149 3.31 -15.07 19.53
CA LEU A 149 3.29 -13.69 19.07
C LEU A 149 3.95 -13.54 17.69
N PHE A 150 5.08 -14.20 17.48
CA PHE A 150 5.78 -14.17 16.20
C PHE A 150 4.89 -14.71 15.07
N TYR A 151 4.36 -15.92 15.20
CA TYR A 151 3.54 -16.52 14.16
C TYR A 151 2.20 -15.79 13.97
N LEU A 152 1.59 -15.30 15.04
CA LEU A 152 0.39 -14.48 14.95
C LEU A 152 0.65 -13.19 14.18
N SER A 153 1.69 -12.44 14.57
CA SER A 153 2.01 -11.16 13.92
C SER A 153 2.41 -11.35 12.46
N TYR A 154 3.26 -12.34 12.19
CA TYR A 154 3.67 -12.65 10.82
C TYR A 154 2.49 -13.12 9.95
N GLY A 155 1.63 -13.98 10.49
CA GLY A 155 0.46 -14.49 9.79
C GLY A 155 -0.49 -13.39 9.34
N TRP A 156 -0.91 -12.49 10.25
CA TRP A 156 -1.82 -11.44 9.85
C TRP A 156 -1.16 -10.39 8.93
N ILE A 157 0.14 -10.12 9.07
CA ILE A 157 0.87 -9.24 8.15
C ILE A 157 0.79 -9.78 6.72
N ILE A 158 1.08 -11.07 6.54
CA ILE A 158 0.98 -11.72 5.22
C ILE A 158 -0.44 -11.66 4.68
N VAL A 159 -1.44 -11.93 5.52
CA VAL A 159 -2.86 -11.85 5.13
C VAL A 159 -3.22 -10.43 4.66
N TYR A 160 -2.78 -9.39 5.37
CA TYR A 160 -3.05 -8.00 4.98
C TYR A 160 -2.38 -7.63 3.65
N LEU A 161 -1.13 -8.06 3.43
CA LEU A 161 -0.44 -7.87 2.16
C LEU A 161 -1.19 -8.56 1.00
N LEU A 162 -1.58 -9.82 1.20
CA LEU A 162 -2.30 -10.59 0.18
C LEU A 162 -3.67 -9.99 -0.12
N ILE A 163 -4.45 -9.62 0.91
CA ILE A 163 -5.75 -8.96 0.73
C ILE A 163 -5.59 -7.65 -0.01
N SER A 164 -4.60 -6.82 0.37
CA SER A 164 -4.36 -5.53 -0.27
C SER A 164 -4.02 -5.70 -1.76
N LEU A 165 -3.09 -6.60 -2.09
CA LEU A 165 -2.72 -6.86 -3.48
C LEU A 165 -3.87 -7.48 -4.28
N PHE A 166 -4.61 -8.41 -3.68
CA PHE A 166 -5.78 -9.02 -4.30
C PHE A 166 -6.85 -7.98 -4.63
N LEU A 167 -7.19 -7.11 -3.68
CA LEU A 167 -8.18 -6.05 -3.89
C LEU A 167 -7.73 -5.06 -4.99
N LEU A 168 -6.46 -4.68 -5.02
CA LEU A 168 -5.91 -3.81 -6.07
C LEU A 168 -6.01 -4.45 -7.44
N VAL A 169 -5.65 -5.74 -7.56
CA VAL A 169 -5.74 -6.48 -8.83
C VAL A 169 -7.20 -6.67 -9.24
N TYR A 170 -8.07 -7.02 -8.31
CA TYR A 170 -9.51 -7.15 -8.56
C TYR A 170 -10.10 -5.84 -9.12
N GLU A 171 -9.79 -4.71 -8.48
CA GLU A 171 -10.26 -3.39 -8.91
C GLU A 171 -9.70 -3.01 -10.29
N LEU A 172 -8.43 -3.32 -10.56
CA LEU A 172 -7.80 -3.09 -11.86
C LEU A 172 -8.55 -3.79 -13.01
N PHE A 173 -9.04 -5.01 -12.79
CA PHE A 173 -9.82 -5.74 -13.78
C PHE A 173 -11.27 -5.28 -13.86
N SER A 174 -11.80 -4.68 -12.81
CA SER A 174 -13.15 -4.12 -12.77
C SER A 174 -13.30 -2.83 -13.58
N ILE A 175 -12.20 -2.08 -13.78
CA ILE A 175 -12.20 -0.83 -14.54
C ILE A 175 -12.32 -1.13 -16.03
N THR A 176 -13.45 -0.71 -16.64
CA THR A 176 -13.73 -0.93 -18.05
C THR A 176 -13.10 0.11 -18.99
N MET A 177 -12.90 1.35 -18.51
CA MET A 177 -12.33 2.43 -19.32
C MET A 177 -10.80 2.31 -19.40
N PRO A 178 -10.22 2.20 -20.62
CA PRO A 178 -8.80 1.93 -20.81
C PRO A 178 -7.88 3.03 -20.27
N PHE A 179 -8.31 4.29 -20.31
CA PHE A 179 -7.55 5.43 -19.81
C PHE A 179 -7.40 5.35 -18.27
N PHE A 180 -8.49 5.20 -17.53
CA PHE A 180 -8.48 5.08 -16.07
C PHE A 180 -7.77 3.79 -15.62
N ARG A 181 -7.96 2.68 -16.35
CA ARG A 181 -7.27 1.42 -16.09
C ARG A 181 -5.75 1.57 -16.16
N ARG A 182 -5.23 2.32 -17.15
CA ARG A 182 -3.80 2.58 -17.28
C ARG A 182 -3.25 3.42 -16.12
N GLN A 183 -3.98 4.43 -15.69
CA GLN A 183 -3.59 5.24 -14.53
C GLN A 183 -3.60 4.41 -13.25
N PHE A 184 -4.65 3.63 -13.04
CA PHE A 184 -4.75 2.76 -11.87
C PHE A 184 -3.67 1.67 -11.85
N LEU A 185 -3.29 1.13 -13.01
CA LEU A 185 -2.20 0.19 -13.15
C LEU A 185 -0.87 0.76 -12.62
N MET A 186 -0.57 2.03 -12.90
CA MET A 186 0.65 2.69 -12.38
C MET A 186 0.64 2.75 -10.85
N LEU A 187 -0.52 3.04 -10.24
CA LEU A 187 -0.69 3.00 -8.79
C LEU A 187 -0.47 1.58 -8.24
N VAL A 188 -1.06 0.57 -8.87
CA VAL A 188 -0.90 -0.84 -8.47
C VAL A 188 0.57 -1.25 -8.52
N ILE A 189 1.30 -0.91 -9.59
CA ILE A 189 2.74 -1.19 -9.71
C ILE A 189 3.53 -0.50 -8.59
N CYS A 190 3.22 0.75 -8.28
CA CYS A 190 3.86 1.49 -7.19
C CYS A 190 3.64 0.80 -5.84
N LEU A 191 2.39 0.49 -5.48
CA LEU A 191 2.06 -0.15 -4.20
C LEU A 191 2.60 -1.58 -4.11
N ALA A 192 2.58 -2.33 -5.23
CA ALA A 192 3.18 -3.66 -5.30
C ALA A 192 4.70 -3.62 -5.10
N SER A 193 5.40 -2.65 -5.71
CA SER A 193 6.86 -2.51 -5.53
C SER A 193 7.23 -2.20 -4.07
N LEU A 194 6.47 -1.32 -3.38
CA LEU A 194 6.63 -1.04 -1.95
C LEU A 194 6.38 -2.28 -1.10
N SER A 195 5.34 -3.05 -1.46
CA SER A 195 4.99 -4.30 -0.76
C SER A 195 6.08 -5.36 -0.89
N VAL A 196 6.70 -5.49 -2.07
CA VAL A 196 7.84 -6.40 -2.29
C VAL A 196 9.04 -5.98 -1.44
N LEU A 197 9.35 -4.68 -1.38
CA LEU A 197 10.44 -4.16 -0.54
C LEU A 197 10.18 -4.45 0.95
N TYR A 198 8.96 -4.23 1.41
CA TYR A 198 8.57 -4.54 2.77
C TYR A 198 8.63 -6.05 3.05
N PHE A 199 8.14 -6.89 2.13
CA PHE A 199 8.09 -8.34 2.28
C PHE A 199 9.46 -8.97 2.54
N VAL A 200 10.52 -8.46 1.91
CA VAL A 200 11.89 -8.94 2.11
C VAL A 200 12.31 -8.88 3.58
N TYR A 201 11.84 -7.89 4.32
CA TYR A 201 12.23 -7.66 5.70
C TYR A 201 11.15 -8.02 6.72
N CYS A 202 9.90 -8.30 6.32
CA CYS A 202 8.75 -8.46 7.23
C CYS A 202 8.90 -9.59 8.26
N GLY A 203 9.82 -10.54 7.99
CA GLY A 203 10.18 -11.62 8.92
C GLY A 203 10.97 -11.15 10.15
N GLN A 204 11.55 -9.94 10.15
CA GLN A 204 12.26 -9.42 11.29
C GLN A 204 11.32 -9.06 12.43
N ASP A 205 11.39 -9.82 13.51
CA ASP A 205 10.52 -9.65 14.68
C ASP A 205 11.13 -8.71 15.72
N PRO A 206 10.38 -7.74 16.29
CA PRO A 206 10.86 -6.91 17.38
C PRO A 206 11.32 -7.70 18.61
N GLY A 207 10.65 -8.81 18.92
CA GLY A 207 11.01 -9.70 20.02
C GLY A 207 12.39 -10.32 19.89
N GLN A 208 12.86 -10.55 18.65
CA GLN A 208 14.22 -11.02 18.42
C GLN A 208 15.26 -9.94 18.76
N VAL A 209 14.90 -8.66 18.54
CA VAL A 209 15.79 -7.54 18.88
C VAL A 209 15.89 -7.36 20.39
N TYR A 210 14.79 -7.51 21.13
CA TYR A 210 14.78 -7.43 22.61
C TYR A 210 15.62 -8.52 23.24
N SER A 211 15.64 -9.71 22.64
CA SER A 211 16.39 -10.87 23.14
C SER A 211 17.79 -11.01 22.53
N PHE A 212 18.35 -9.94 21.95
CA PHE A 212 19.61 -9.99 21.20
C PHE A 212 20.77 -10.62 21.96
N TYR A 213 20.87 -10.43 23.29
CA TYR A 213 21.87 -10.97 24.13
C TYR A 213 21.46 -12.26 24.87
N SER A 214 20.21 -12.75 24.69
CA SER A 214 19.80 -13.98 25.37
C SER A 214 20.32 -15.21 24.63
N TYR A 215 20.63 -16.25 25.39
CA TYR A 215 21.15 -17.51 24.85
C TYR A 215 20.19 -18.20 23.89
N ASP A 216 18.88 -18.00 24.06
CA ASP A 216 17.82 -18.49 23.20
C ASP A 216 17.86 -17.88 21.79
N TYR A 217 18.46 -16.71 21.68
CA TYR A 217 18.67 -16.07 20.41
C TYR A 217 19.65 -16.82 19.51
N LEU A 218 20.72 -17.37 20.09
CA LEU A 218 21.70 -18.22 19.40
C LEU A 218 21.13 -19.59 19.05
N GLY A 219 20.14 -20.07 19.83
CA GLY A 219 19.46 -21.36 19.62
C GLY A 219 18.40 -21.29 18.49
N VAL A 220 17.70 -20.20 18.35
CA VAL A 220 16.85 -19.89 17.19
C VAL A 220 17.76 -19.40 16.06
N ARG A 221 18.66 -20.27 15.68
CA ARG A 221 19.63 -20.07 14.61
C ARG A 221 19.11 -19.13 13.52
N GLY A 222 19.67 -17.94 13.43
CA GLY A 222 20.03 -17.26 12.19
C GLY A 222 19.02 -17.11 11.04
N THR A 223 17.98 -17.87 11.09
CA THR A 223 16.91 -17.85 10.10
C THR A 223 15.90 -16.74 10.34
N GLY A 224 15.99 -16.10 11.51
CA GLY A 224 14.98 -15.13 11.92
C GLY A 224 15.20 -13.69 11.46
N TYR A 225 16.37 -13.35 10.93
CA TYR A 225 16.64 -11.94 10.66
C TYR A 225 16.04 -11.44 9.39
N MET A 226 16.09 -12.25 8.38
CA MET A 226 15.58 -11.93 7.06
C MET A 226 15.14 -13.24 6.45
N LEU A 227 13.87 -13.41 6.25
CA LEU A 227 13.31 -14.58 5.57
C LEU A 227 13.92 -14.77 4.18
N LEU A 228 14.34 -13.68 3.56
CA LEU A 228 15.01 -13.62 2.29
C LEU A 228 16.21 -12.68 2.45
N MET A 229 17.46 -13.21 2.44
CA MET A 229 18.62 -12.40 2.16
C MET A 229 18.91 -12.47 0.65
N PRO A 230 18.43 -11.51 -0.13
CA PRO A 230 18.83 -11.47 -1.54
C PRO A 230 20.32 -11.16 -1.57
N GLY A 231 21.08 -11.90 -2.39
CA GLY A 231 22.45 -11.51 -2.71
C GLY A 231 22.50 -10.12 -3.34
N LEU A 232 23.70 -9.59 -3.59
CA LEU A 232 23.87 -8.24 -4.18
C LEU A 232 22.99 -8.01 -5.40
N GLY A 233 22.90 -9.00 -6.30
CA GLY A 233 22.05 -8.95 -7.50
C GLY A 233 20.57 -8.77 -7.17
N GLY A 234 20.06 -9.50 -6.17
CA GLY A 234 18.68 -9.36 -5.70
C GLY A 234 18.37 -7.99 -5.13
N TYR A 235 19.32 -7.40 -4.38
CA TYR A 235 19.16 -6.03 -3.88
C TYR A 235 19.14 -4.98 -4.98
N ILE A 236 19.97 -5.14 -6.03
CA ILE A 236 19.97 -4.26 -7.20
C ILE A 236 18.60 -4.31 -7.89
N VAL A 237 18.10 -5.51 -8.17
CA VAL A 237 16.77 -5.71 -8.80
C VAL A 237 15.68 -5.06 -7.94
N LEU A 238 15.72 -5.23 -6.62
CA LEU A 238 14.76 -4.68 -5.69
C LEU A 238 14.75 -3.14 -5.69
N VAL A 239 15.94 -2.51 -5.71
CA VAL A 239 16.05 -1.05 -5.82
C VAL A 239 15.54 -0.56 -7.18
N VAL A 240 15.88 -1.22 -8.28
CA VAL A 240 15.41 -0.86 -9.63
C VAL A 240 13.88 -0.92 -9.71
N ILE A 241 13.26 -2.01 -9.23
CA ILE A 241 11.80 -2.17 -9.22
C ILE A 241 11.15 -1.04 -8.42
N ASN A 242 11.70 -0.70 -7.25
CA ASN A 242 11.13 0.36 -6.41
C ASN A 242 11.34 1.76 -6.97
N VAL A 243 12.47 2.05 -7.61
CA VAL A 243 12.70 3.33 -8.31
C VAL A 243 11.72 3.48 -9.47
N LEU A 244 11.57 2.45 -10.30
CA LEU A 244 10.63 2.48 -11.43
C LEU A 244 9.18 2.59 -10.93
N GLY A 245 8.79 1.79 -9.95
CA GLY A 245 7.46 1.84 -9.35
C GLY A 245 7.16 3.21 -8.72
N GLY A 246 8.11 3.79 -7.99
CA GLY A 246 7.99 5.13 -7.39
C GLY A 246 7.85 6.23 -8.44
N LEU A 247 8.65 6.21 -9.50
CA LEU A 247 8.54 7.17 -10.60
C LEU A 247 7.19 7.10 -11.32
N LEU A 248 6.69 5.88 -11.55
CA LEU A 248 5.36 5.67 -12.13
C LEU A 248 4.25 6.20 -11.20
N GLY A 249 4.34 5.94 -9.90
CA GLY A 249 3.39 6.43 -8.91
C GLY A 249 3.36 7.96 -8.80
N ILE A 250 4.54 8.60 -8.78
CA ILE A 250 4.66 10.07 -8.79
C ILE A 250 4.10 10.63 -10.10
N GLY A 251 4.48 10.06 -11.24
CA GLY A 251 4.01 10.48 -12.55
C GLY A 251 2.48 10.40 -12.67
N MET A 252 1.86 9.35 -12.11
CA MET A 252 0.40 9.24 -12.03
C MET A 252 -0.20 10.33 -11.15
N LEU A 253 0.36 10.54 -9.96
CA LEU A 253 -0.14 11.55 -9.03
C LEU A 253 -0.01 12.97 -9.59
N LEU A 254 1.05 13.31 -10.30
CA LEU A 254 1.22 14.62 -10.92
C LEU A 254 0.23 14.84 -12.07
N ARG A 255 0.06 13.88 -12.96
CA ARG A 255 -0.91 13.98 -14.08
C ARG A 255 -2.36 14.10 -13.60
N TYR A 256 -2.74 13.32 -12.62
CA TYR A 256 -4.08 13.44 -12.03
C TYR A 256 -4.29 14.81 -11.35
N THR A 257 -3.22 15.54 -10.99
CA THR A 257 -3.30 16.90 -10.44
C THR A 257 -3.60 17.91 -11.54
N GLU A 258 -2.97 17.79 -12.72
CA GLU A 258 -3.26 18.65 -13.86
C GLU A 258 -4.72 18.52 -14.32
N ASP A 259 -5.22 17.27 -14.40
CA ASP A 259 -6.62 17.03 -14.78
C ASP A 259 -7.62 17.55 -13.72
N THR A 260 -7.26 17.56 -12.43
CA THR A 260 -8.14 18.05 -11.35
C THR A 260 -8.04 19.58 -11.17
N ILE A 261 -6.89 20.19 -11.41
CA ILE A 261 -6.71 21.65 -11.37
C ILE A 261 -7.39 22.26 -12.60
N SER A 262 -7.27 21.66 -13.77
CA SER A 262 -7.98 22.13 -14.97
C SER A 262 -9.50 21.95 -14.89
N SER A 263 -9.98 21.02 -14.03
CA SER A 263 -11.42 20.86 -13.77
C SER A 263 -11.95 21.68 -12.59
N ASN A 264 -11.06 22.20 -11.70
CA ASN A 264 -11.43 23.10 -10.60
C ASN A 264 -11.26 24.59 -10.93
N GLU A 265 -10.54 24.95 -11.98
CA GLU A 265 -10.71 26.24 -12.61
C GLU A 265 -12.00 26.13 -13.41
N ASP A 266 -13.10 26.66 -12.82
CA ASP A 266 -14.39 26.86 -13.42
C ASP A 266 -14.36 26.85 -14.95
N ASP A 267 -14.23 25.65 -15.55
CA ASP A 267 -14.55 25.47 -16.95
C ASP A 267 -16.06 25.16 -17.02
N PRO A 268 -16.90 26.21 -17.14
CA PRO A 268 -18.33 26.03 -17.38
C PRO A 268 -18.58 25.23 -18.65
N GLY A 269 -17.50 24.97 -19.43
CA GLY A 269 -17.50 24.10 -20.59
C GLY A 269 -17.57 22.61 -20.27
N LEU A 270 -16.98 22.13 -19.16
CA LEU A 270 -17.03 20.71 -18.81
C LEU A 270 -18.40 20.32 -18.23
N GLU A 271 -18.95 21.14 -17.35
CA GLU A 271 -20.34 20.99 -16.89
C GLU A 271 -21.33 21.08 -18.04
N ARG A 272 -21.13 22.04 -18.96
CA ARG A 272 -21.94 22.14 -20.20
C ARG A 272 -21.76 20.92 -21.11
N LYS A 273 -20.53 20.37 -21.25
CA LYS A 273 -20.30 19.15 -22.04
C LYS A 273 -20.97 17.93 -21.40
N PHE A 274 -20.92 17.78 -20.07
CA PHE A 274 -21.65 16.74 -19.36
C PHE A 274 -23.17 16.95 -19.42
N ASP A 275 -23.65 18.16 -19.25
CA ASP A 275 -25.08 18.48 -19.41
C ASP A 275 -25.58 18.33 -20.86
N VAL A 276 -24.78 18.72 -21.83
CA VAL A 276 -25.08 18.49 -23.26
C VAL A 276 -25.05 16.99 -23.58
N ALA A 277 -24.08 16.23 -23.07
CA ALA A 277 -24.06 14.79 -23.27
C ALA A 277 -25.23 14.09 -22.56
N ARG A 278 -25.58 14.52 -21.35
CA ARG A 278 -26.75 14.02 -20.59
C ARG A 278 -28.08 14.39 -21.28
N THR A 279 -28.20 15.63 -21.76
CA THR A 279 -29.35 16.09 -22.48
C THR A 279 -29.43 15.40 -23.84
N GLY A 280 -28.32 15.25 -24.55
CA GLY A 280 -28.25 14.52 -25.82
C GLY A 280 -28.63 13.04 -25.67
N ALA A 281 -28.15 12.37 -24.62
CA ALA A 281 -28.53 10.99 -24.29
C ALA A 281 -30.05 10.90 -23.96
N SER A 282 -30.59 11.86 -23.22
CA SER A 282 -32.01 11.92 -22.88
C SER A 282 -32.88 12.13 -24.14
N VAL A 283 -32.50 13.06 -25.02
CA VAL A 283 -33.19 13.31 -26.29
C VAL A 283 -33.12 12.10 -27.20
N PHE A 284 -31.98 11.43 -27.28
CA PHE A 284 -31.78 10.20 -28.04
C PHE A 284 -32.68 9.07 -27.56
N VAL A 285 -32.73 8.83 -26.23
CA VAL A 285 -33.60 7.82 -25.62
C VAL A 285 -35.07 8.15 -25.86
N HIS A 286 -35.47 9.43 -25.74
CA HIS A 286 -36.83 9.85 -26.08
C HIS A 286 -37.13 9.69 -27.57
N GLY A 287 -36.20 9.99 -28.45
CA GLY A 287 -36.34 9.78 -29.91
C GLY A 287 -36.56 8.31 -30.26
N ILE A 288 -35.73 7.40 -29.70
CA ILE A 288 -35.89 5.94 -29.88
C ILE A 288 -37.24 5.47 -29.34
N LYS A 289 -37.63 5.92 -28.13
CA LYS A 289 -38.93 5.55 -27.56
C LYS A 289 -40.12 5.99 -28.43
N ASN A 290 -40.05 7.19 -29.00
CA ASN A 290 -41.10 7.70 -29.91
C ASN A 290 -41.14 6.94 -31.25
N GLN A 291 -39.97 6.59 -31.82
CA GLN A 291 -39.93 5.73 -33.01
C GLN A 291 -40.47 4.32 -32.75
N LEU A 292 -40.15 3.72 -31.61
CA LEU A 292 -40.70 2.42 -31.24
C LEU A 292 -42.20 2.46 -31.03
N LEU A 293 -42.72 3.55 -30.45
CA LEU A 293 -44.17 3.75 -30.30
C LEU A 293 -44.84 3.95 -31.64
N ALA A 294 -44.29 4.75 -32.56
CA ALA A 294 -44.79 4.95 -33.91
C ALA A 294 -44.84 3.62 -34.71
N ASN A 295 -43.74 2.86 -34.65
CA ASN A 295 -43.68 1.56 -35.30
C ASN A 295 -44.68 0.57 -34.69
N ARG A 296 -44.92 0.59 -33.38
CA ARG A 296 -45.95 -0.25 -32.72
C ARG A 296 -47.37 0.12 -33.18
N VAL A 297 -47.67 1.40 -33.40
CA VAL A 297 -48.96 1.87 -33.91
C VAL A 297 -49.14 1.48 -35.38
N LEU A 298 -48.11 1.63 -36.20
CA LEU A 298 -48.09 1.16 -37.57
C LEU A 298 -48.34 -0.34 -37.70
N TYR A 299 -47.65 -1.12 -36.87
CA TYR A 299 -47.82 -2.57 -36.81
C TYR A 299 -49.25 -2.98 -36.44
N LYS A 300 -49.85 -2.29 -35.47
CA LYS A 300 -51.26 -2.52 -35.12
C LYS A 300 -52.23 -2.17 -36.22
N ARG A 301 -51.99 -1.09 -37.00
CA ARG A 301 -52.82 -0.72 -38.17
C ARG A 301 -52.71 -1.74 -39.28
N ILE A 302 -51.50 -2.14 -39.64
CA ILE A 302 -51.28 -3.17 -40.68
C ILE A 302 -51.97 -4.47 -40.28
N ARG A 303 -51.87 -4.89 -39.03
CA ARG A 303 -52.54 -6.10 -38.56
C ARG A 303 -54.08 -6.00 -38.60
N ALA A 304 -54.62 -4.84 -38.23
CA ALA A 304 -56.04 -4.61 -38.27
C ALA A 304 -56.60 -4.50 -39.70
N GLU A 305 -55.75 -4.13 -40.69
CA GLU A 305 -56.11 -4.13 -42.10
C GLU A 305 -56.08 -5.56 -42.72
N LEU A 306 -55.11 -6.39 -42.28
CA LEU A 306 -54.97 -7.78 -42.69
C LEU A 306 -56.06 -8.69 -42.12
N ASP A 307 -56.63 -8.35 -40.98
CA ASP A 307 -57.68 -9.14 -40.29
C ASP A 307 -59.12 -8.75 -40.75
N LYS A 308 -59.29 -7.83 -41.78
CA LYS A 308 -60.58 -7.56 -42.38
C LYS A 308 -60.94 -8.67 -43.36
N PRO A 309 -62.07 -9.37 -43.17
CA PRO A 309 -62.59 -10.31 -44.20
C PRO A 309 -62.98 -9.56 -45.43
N GLU A 310 -62.69 -10.11 -46.64
CA GLU A 310 -63.17 -9.66 -47.95
C GLU A 310 -64.69 -9.72 -48.08
#